data_1d964abc78765848261ccfc1c840a01e
#
_entry.id   1d964abc78765848261ccfc1c840a01e
#
_cell.length_a   1.000
_cell.length_b   1.000
_cell.length_c   1.000
_cell.angle_alpha   90.00
_cell.angle_beta   90.00
_cell.angle_gamma   90.00
#
_symmetry.space_group_name_H-M   'P 1'
#
loop_
_entity.id
_entity.type
_entity.pdbx_description
1 polymer ?
#
loop_
_entity_poly.entity_id
_entity_poly.type
_entity_poly.pdbx_seq_one_letter_code
_entity_poly.pdbx_strand_id
1 'polypeptide(L)'
;MKIFLFLLLFPTLCFSQSIVSEVNLLFKQKQFAKAEQIASKYVSENPNDIDAIELLGDAYGHQKKWYDAIEQYKKLVNAKNDNANYHYKYGGALGMKALEVNKFKALSIIGDVKEAFLKAADLDPKHIDARWALVELYMQLPGIIGGSKKKSLKYAHELEQLSKVDGYLAKGYVYEYDNEPKLAESYYKKAVKVGGSLTCYDKLTNLYETEKQPQKAIATIDEAYEKHNKNHLHYQIGKVCADYNIELDKGERCLKTYIENHSAKDGVPIEWAYYRLAQIQKHRANKQEALKWIDKALGIRSNFKQATKEKEKILSL
;
A
#
# COMPACT_ATOMS: atom_id res chain seq x y z
N MET A 1 21.39 55.31 17.15
CA MET A 1 22.17 54.38 16.35
C MET A 1 21.83 52.95 16.82
N LYS A 2 20.62 52.45 16.50
CA LYS A 2 20.16 51.08 16.81
C LYS A 2 19.03 50.67 15.84
N ILE A 3 19.28 50.65 14.54
CA ILE A 3 18.31 50.09 13.55
C ILE A 3 19.15 49.54 12.39
N PHE A 4 19.84 48.40 12.61
CA PHE A 4 20.52 47.74 11.46
C PHE A 4 20.76 46.25 11.67
N LEU A 5 20.03 45.56 12.57
CA LEU A 5 20.28 44.13 12.82
C LEU A 5 19.10 43.21 12.48
N PHE A 6 18.07 43.68 11.77
CA PHE A 6 16.86 42.86 11.53
C PHE A 6 16.65 42.42 10.06
N LEU A 7 17.56 42.74 9.16
CA LEU A 7 17.37 42.55 7.71
C LEU A 7 18.13 41.32 7.11
N LEU A 8 18.86 40.55 7.92
CA LEU A 8 19.68 39.44 7.43
C LEU A 8 19.09 38.02 7.64
N LEU A 9 17.94 37.90 8.31
CA LEU A 9 17.30 36.62 8.60
C LEU A 9 16.13 36.25 7.66
N PHE A 10 15.71 37.15 6.76
CA PHE A 10 14.53 36.95 5.91
C PHE A 10 14.74 36.12 4.64
N PRO A 11 15.91 36.03 4.01
CA PRO A 11 16.06 35.27 2.76
C PRO A 11 16.08 33.75 2.94
N THR A 12 16.50 33.24 4.09
CA THR A 12 16.62 31.79 4.29
C THR A 12 15.27 31.07 4.47
N LEU A 13 14.29 31.71 5.09
CA LEU A 13 12.95 31.15 5.27
C LEU A 13 12.17 31.04 3.95
N CYS A 14 12.35 31.97 3.03
CA CYS A 14 11.69 31.94 1.72
C CYS A 14 12.24 30.84 0.80
N PHE A 15 13.51 30.47 0.90
CA PHE A 15 14.11 29.41 0.10
C PHE A 15 13.72 28.02 0.59
N SER A 16 13.62 27.81 1.90
CA SER A 16 13.18 26.54 2.46
C SER A 16 11.71 26.22 2.09
N GLN A 17 10.81 27.18 2.17
CA GLN A 17 9.42 27.00 1.72
C GLN A 17 9.30 26.71 0.21
N SER A 18 10.23 27.20 -0.62
CA SER A 18 10.26 26.92 -2.05
C SER A 18 10.63 25.48 -2.34
N ILE A 19 11.69 24.92 -1.72
CA ILE A 19 12.14 23.55 -1.94
C ILE A 19 11.10 22.52 -1.47
N VAL A 20 10.49 22.72 -0.30
CA VAL A 20 9.43 21.84 0.22
C VAL A 20 8.26 21.77 -0.76
N SER A 21 7.82 22.91 -1.28
CA SER A 21 6.71 22.99 -2.23
C SER A 21 7.03 22.28 -3.55
N GLU A 22 8.24 22.49 -4.08
CA GLU A 22 8.69 21.90 -5.33
C GLU A 22 8.80 20.37 -5.23
N VAL A 23 9.46 19.86 -4.20
CA VAL A 23 9.63 18.42 -4.00
C VAL A 23 8.29 17.73 -3.75
N ASN A 24 7.40 18.34 -2.96
CA ASN A 24 6.06 17.79 -2.73
C ASN A 24 5.21 17.74 -4.01
N LEU A 25 5.37 18.71 -4.93
CA LEU A 25 4.73 18.66 -6.24
C LEU A 25 5.24 17.48 -7.07
N LEU A 26 6.55 17.25 -7.06
CA LEU A 26 7.16 16.10 -7.75
C LEU A 26 6.70 14.76 -7.16
N PHE A 27 6.52 14.66 -5.85
CA PHE A 27 5.93 13.47 -5.21
C PHE A 27 4.51 13.21 -5.69
N LYS A 28 3.67 14.24 -5.77
CA LYS A 28 2.30 14.13 -6.34
C LYS A 28 2.31 13.66 -7.80
N GLN A 29 3.32 14.06 -8.57
CA GLN A 29 3.53 13.65 -9.96
C GLN A 29 4.25 12.30 -10.09
N LYS A 30 4.62 11.66 -8.99
CA LYS A 30 5.42 10.41 -8.94
C LYS A 30 6.79 10.53 -9.62
N GLN A 31 7.35 11.73 -9.70
CA GLN A 31 8.67 12.02 -10.26
C GLN A 31 9.78 11.91 -9.19
N PHE A 32 9.85 10.74 -8.55
CA PHE A 32 10.69 10.54 -7.37
C PHE A 32 12.20 10.73 -7.62
N ALA A 33 12.69 10.32 -8.79
CA ALA A 33 14.12 10.52 -9.15
C ALA A 33 14.48 12.01 -9.29
N LYS A 34 13.54 12.82 -9.83
CA LYS A 34 13.75 14.26 -9.93
C LYS A 34 13.66 14.95 -8.58
N ALA A 35 12.72 14.49 -7.73
CA ALA A 35 12.60 14.95 -6.34
C ALA A 35 13.90 14.67 -5.55
N GLU A 36 14.48 13.47 -5.69
CA GLU A 36 15.78 13.12 -5.12
C GLU A 36 16.90 14.06 -5.57
N GLN A 37 17.00 14.28 -6.89
CA GLN A 37 18.06 15.14 -7.44
C GLN A 37 18.00 16.55 -6.85
N ILE A 38 16.80 17.14 -6.77
CA ILE A 38 16.62 18.50 -6.26
C ILE A 38 16.88 18.53 -4.75
N ALA A 39 16.30 17.59 -3.98
CA ALA A 39 16.48 17.53 -2.53
C ALA A 39 17.95 17.24 -2.16
N SER A 40 18.62 16.34 -2.87
CA SER A 40 20.04 16.01 -2.62
C SER A 40 20.96 17.21 -2.85
N LYS A 41 20.75 17.95 -3.96
CA LYS A 41 21.50 19.17 -4.22
C LYS A 41 21.30 20.19 -3.08
N TYR A 42 20.05 20.43 -2.72
CA TYR A 42 19.73 21.40 -1.66
C TYR A 42 20.33 21.01 -0.31
N VAL A 43 20.22 19.73 0.10
CA VAL A 43 20.82 19.22 1.35
C VAL A 43 22.33 19.32 1.34
N SER A 44 23.00 19.19 0.18
CA SER A 44 24.46 19.38 0.09
C SER A 44 24.89 20.82 0.38
N GLU A 45 24.04 21.79 0.03
CA GLU A 45 24.27 23.21 0.28
C GLU A 45 23.76 23.64 1.68
N ASN A 46 22.77 22.92 2.22
CA ASN A 46 22.08 23.19 3.49
C ASN A 46 22.00 21.93 4.36
N PRO A 47 23.11 21.39 4.87
CA PRO A 47 23.16 20.05 5.50
C PRO A 47 22.44 19.96 6.84
N ASN A 48 22.00 21.06 7.42
CA ASN A 48 21.25 21.12 8.70
C ASN A 48 19.76 21.46 8.51
N ASP A 49 19.29 21.61 7.27
CA ASP A 49 17.87 21.85 6.98
C ASP A 49 17.09 20.55 7.18
N ILE A 50 16.37 20.46 8.30
CA ILE A 50 15.66 19.26 8.75
C ILE A 50 14.54 18.89 7.77
N ASP A 51 13.82 19.86 7.23
CA ASP A 51 12.71 19.62 6.30
C ASP A 51 13.25 19.08 4.96
N ALA A 52 14.37 19.60 4.49
CA ALA A 52 15.01 19.11 3.27
C ALA A 52 15.59 17.69 3.45
N ILE A 53 16.18 17.38 4.62
CA ILE A 53 16.66 16.04 4.96
C ILE A 53 15.49 15.04 4.98
N GLU A 54 14.34 15.43 5.54
CA GLU A 54 13.14 14.60 5.53
C GLU A 54 12.66 14.30 4.12
N LEU A 55 12.54 15.32 3.27
CA LEU A 55 12.15 15.18 1.87
C LEU A 55 13.12 14.29 1.08
N LEU A 56 14.43 14.40 1.32
CA LEU A 56 15.43 13.54 0.69
C LEU A 56 15.26 12.08 1.13
N GLY A 57 15.03 11.84 2.43
CA GLY A 57 14.71 10.52 2.96
C GLY A 57 13.45 9.93 2.32
N ASP A 58 12.39 10.74 2.19
CA ASP A 58 11.13 10.34 1.54
C ASP A 58 11.35 10.02 0.05
N ALA A 59 12.15 10.83 -0.67
CA ALA A 59 12.50 10.57 -2.07
C ALA A 59 13.25 9.24 -2.25
N TYR A 60 14.16 8.92 -1.36
CA TYR A 60 14.83 7.61 -1.32
C TYR A 60 13.85 6.48 -1.00
N GLY A 61 12.99 6.65 -0.01
CA GLY A 61 11.97 5.67 0.39
C GLY A 61 11.03 5.31 -0.76
N HIS A 62 10.51 6.30 -1.49
CA HIS A 62 9.66 6.10 -2.67
C HIS A 62 10.36 5.30 -3.79
N GLN A 63 11.68 5.34 -3.88
CA GLN A 63 12.48 4.60 -4.85
C GLN A 63 13.04 3.29 -4.29
N LYS A 64 12.67 2.92 -3.06
CA LYS A 64 13.17 1.73 -2.34
C LYS A 64 14.70 1.75 -2.12
N LYS A 65 15.31 2.92 -2.11
CA LYS A 65 16.72 3.12 -1.77
C LYS A 65 16.86 3.14 -0.25
N TRP A 66 16.60 1.98 0.38
CA TRP A 66 16.41 1.91 1.84
C TRP A 66 17.64 2.30 2.64
N TYR A 67 18.86 2.00 2.17
CA TYR A 67 20.08 2.42 2.87
C TYR A 67 20.20 3.94 2.96
N ASP A 68 19.96 4.62 1.82
CA ASP A 68 20.03 6.08 1.75
C ASP A 68 18.91 6.72 2.58
N ALA A 69 17.71 6.16 2.55
CA ALA A 69 16.59 6.61 3.38
C ALA A 69 16.89 6.47 4.89
N ILE A 70 17.42 5.32 5.31
CA ILE A 70 17.82 5.06 6.70
C ILE A 70 18.85 6.10 7.17
N GLU A 71 19.83 6.43 6.32
CA GLU A 71 20.85 7.42 6.66
C GLU A 71 20.23 8.80 6.93
N GLN A 72 19.33 9.27 6.05
CA GLN A 72 18.66 10.56 6.26
C GLN A 72 17.76 10.55 7.48
N TYR A 73 16.92 9.52 7.65
CA TYR A 73 16.04 9.45 8.82
C TYR A 73 16.80 9.30 10.15
N LYS A 74 17.96 8.66 10.13
CA LYS A 74 18.85 8.61 11.30
C LYS A 74 19.37 10.00 11.69
N LYS A 75 19.69 10.86 10.70
CA LYS A 75 20.05 12.27 10.95
C LYS A 75 18.89 13.02 11.63
N LEU A 76 17.65 12.80 11.17
CA LEU A 76 16.46 13.41 11.75
C LEU A 76 16.23 12.98 13.21
N VAL A 77 16.31 11.67 13.48
CA VAL A 77 16.19 11.12 14.84
C VAL A 77 17.26 11.70 15.77
N ASN A 78 18.51 11.81 15.27
CA ASN A 78 19.60 12.39 16.05
C ASN A 78 19.41 13.89 16.32
N ALA A 79 18.85 14.64 15.37
CA ALA A 79 18.61 16.08 15.51
C ALA A 79 17.40 16.40 16.39
N LYS A 80 16.34 15.57 16.32
CA LYS A 80 15.08 15.75 17.07
C LYS A 80 14.58 14.38 17.57
N ASN A 81 15.20 13.89 18.65
CA ASN A 81 14.90 12.58 19.22
C ASN A 81 13.52 12.49 19.91
N ASP A 82 12.82 13.58 20.06
CA ASP A 82 11.46 13.69 20.59
C ASP A 82 10.37 13.73 19.52
N ASN A 83 10.73 13.62 18.23
CA ASN A 83 9.77 13.61 17.14
C ASN A 83 9.33 12.17 16.79
N ALA A 84 8.09 11.83 17.10
CA ALA A 84 7.50 10.51 16.86
C ALA A 84 7.54 10.09 15.38
N ASN A 85 7.26 11.04 14.46
CA ASN A 85 7.23 10.73 13.02
C ASN A 85 8.61 10.36 12.47
N TYR A 86 9.69 10.96 13.00
CA TYR A 86 11.05 10.60 12.57
C TYR A 86 11.45 9.19 13.01
N HIS A 87 11.08 8.79 14.22
CA HIS A 87 11.25 7.41 14.66
C HIS A 87 10.42 6.43 13.83
N TYR A 88 9.17 6.79 13.51
CA TYR A 88 8.30 5.98 12.64
C TYR A 88 8.91 5.79 11.23
N LYS A 89 9.35 6.88 10.57
CA LYS A 89 10.00 6.82 9.25
C LYS A 89 11.30 6.01 9.28
N TYR A 90 12.12 6.20 10.31
CA TYR A 90 13.34 5.45 10.51
C TYR A 90 13.06 3.95 10.68
N GLY A 91 12.16 3.59 11.57
CA GLY A 91 11.72 2.21 11.79
C GLY A 91 11.11 1.58 10.53
N GLY A 92 10.32 2.36 9.77
CA GLY A 92 9.74 1.94 8.49
C GLY A 92 10.80 1.60 7.44
N ALA A 93 11.79 2.47 7.25
CA ALA A 93 12.88 2.22 6.31
C ALA A 93 13.75 1.02 6.72
N LEU A 94 14.06 0.88 8.01
CA LEU A 94 14.73 -0.31 8.56
C LEU A 94 13.92 -1.58 8.32
N GLY A 95 12.61 -1.57 8.57
CA GLY A 95 11.72 -2.69 8.35
C GLY A 95 11.68 -3.12 6.88
N MET A 96 11.53 -2.17 5.96
CA MET A 96 11.58 -2.45 4.53
C MET A 96 12.94 -3.01 4.10
N LYS A 97 14.03 -2.51 4.67
CA LYS A 97 15.37 -3.06 4.43
C LYS A 97 15.50 -4.49 4.94
N ALA A 98 14.93 -4.79 6.12
CA ALA A 98 14.94 -6.13 6.67
C ALA A 98 14.25 -7.16 5.75
N LEU A 99 13.23 -6.75 4.99
CA LEU A 99 12.55 -7.61 4.00
C LEU A 99 13.40 -7.92 2.75
N GLU A 100 14.38 -7.06 2.41
CA GLU A 100 15.21 -7.23 1.21
C GLU A 100 16.52 -8.01 1.46
N VAL A 101 16.95 -8.07 2.70
CA VAL A 101 18.22 -8.73 3.06
C VAL A 101 18.01 -10.19 3.45
N ASN A 102 19.11 -10.96 3.52
CA ASN A 102 19.03 -12.32 4.04
C ASN A 102 18.63 -12.36 5.52
N LYS A 103 18.14 -13.52 5.98
CA LYS A 103 17.59 -13.71 7.33
C LYS A 103 18.56 -13.29 8.47
N PHE A 104 19.87 -13.52 8.32
CA PHE A 104 20.86 -13.14 9.34
C PHE A 104 20.98 -11.62 9.48
N LYS A 105 21.04 -10.91 8.34
CA LYS A 105 21.02 -9.44 8.33
C LYS A 105 19.69 -8.90 8.83
N ALA A 106 18.56 -9.50 8.44
CA ALA A 106 17.25 -9.09 8.94
C ALA A 106 17.19 -9.19 10.47
N LEU A 107 17.69 -10.27 11.07
CA LEU A 107 17.72 -10.45 12.52
C LEU A 107 18.52 -9.35 13.24
N SER A 108 19.62 -8.85 12.65
CA SER A 108 20.40 -7.76 13.24
C SER A 108 19.69 -6.40 13.19
N ILE A 109 18.70 -6.23 12.29
CA ILE A 109 17.97 -4.97 12.11
C ILE A 109 16.66 -4.95 12.93
N ILE A 110 16.05 -6.11 13.17
CA ILE A 110 14.70 -6.21 13.77
C ILE A 110 14.61 -5.58 15.17
N GLY A 111 15.71 -5.61 15.94
CA GLY A 111 15.78 -4.93 17.23
C GLY A 111 15.54 -3.44 17.10
N ASP A 112 16.25 -2.81 16.18
CA ASP A 112 16.17 -1.37 15.91
C ASP A 112 14.81 -0.98 15.32
N VAL A 113 14.24 -1.82 14.42
CA VAL A 113 12.87 -1.62 13.89
C VAL A 113 11.85 -1.53 15.02
N LYS A 114 11.90 -2.51 15.93
CA LYS A 114 10.96 -2.57 17.05
C LYS A 114 11.14 -1.38 18.00
N GLU A 115 12.39 -1.03 18.34
CA GLU A 115 12.68 0.11 19.19
C GLU A 115 12.17 1.42 18.59
N ALA A 116 12.41 1.66 17.31
CA ALA A 116 11.96 2.86 16.61
C ALA A 116 10.43 3.00 16.62
N PHE A 117 9.68 1.93 16.32
CA PHE A 117 8.21 1.99 16.35
C PHE A 117 7.65 2.13 17.77
N LEU A 118 8.27 1.46 18.76
CA LEU A 118 7.88 1.64 20.16
C LEU A 118 8.11 3.07 20.62
N LYS A 119 9.26 3.66 20.27
CA LYS A 119 9.59 5.04 20.61
C LYS A 119 8.61 6.03 19.95
N ALA A 120 8.27 5.80 18.67
CA ALA A 120 7.26 6.62 17.98
C ALA A 120 5.89 6.55 18.69
N ALA A 121 5.44 5.36 19.08
CA ALA A 121 4.15 5.18 19.77
C ALA A 121 4.13 5.74 21.19
N ASP A 122 5.29 5.79 21.87
CA ASP A 122 5.47 6.36 23.21
C ASP A 122 5.49 7.89 23.16
N LEU A 123 6.24 8.47 22.21
CA LEU A 123 6.33 9.93 22.02
C LEU A 123 5.01 10.55 21.60
N ASP A 124 4.23 9.89 20.74
CA ASP A 124 2.89 10.33 20.37
C ASP A 124 1.85 9.24 20.62
N PRO A 125 1.11 9.33 21.74
CA PRO A 125 0.01 8.42 22.04
C PRO A 125 -1.11 8.37 20.99
N LYS A 126 -1.17 9.32 20.06
CA LYS A 126 -2.16 9.38 18.97
C LYS A 126 -1.61 8.96 17.62
N HIS A 127 -0.34 8.57 17.53
CA HIS A 127 0.29 8.16 16.26
C HIS A 127 -0.30 6.83 15.75
N ILE A 128 -1.22 6.90 14.81
CA ILE A 128 -1.93 5.75 14.22
C ILE A 128 -0.95 4.83 13.50
N ASP A 129 -0.11 5.38 12.62
CA ASP A 129 0.77 4.59 11.75
C ASP A 129 1.82 3.80 12.55
N ALA A 130 2.34 4.36 13.65
CA ALA A 130 3.28 3.63 14.52
C ALA A 130 2.62 2.42 15.19
N ARG A 131 1.34 2.54 15.57
CA ARG A 131 0.58 1.41 16.13
C ARG A 131 0.25 0.35 15.08
N TRP A 132 -0.09 0.77 13.86
CA TRP A 132 -0.24 -0.15 12.74
C TRP A 132 1.05 -0.91 12.48
N ALA A 133 2.19 -0.23 12.41
CA ALA A 133 3.49 -0.85 12.23
C ALA A 133 3.80 -1.88 13.34
N LEU A 134 3.43 -1.59 14.59
CA LEU A 134 3.59 -2.54 15.71
C LEU A 134 2.62 -3.73 15.61
N VAL A 135 1.38 -3.52 15.16
CA VAL A 135 0.44 -4.63 14.87
C VAL A 135 1.04 -5.59 13.86
N GLU A 136 1.51 -5.07 12.73
CA GLU A 136 2.11 -5.88 11.66
C GLU A 136 3.40 -6.55 12.11
N LEU A 137 4.31 -5.81 12.74
CA LEU A 137 5.58 -6.31 13.22
C LEU A 137 5.41 -7.50 14.16
N TYR A 138 4.54 -7.39 15.17
CA TYR A 138 4.32 -8.46 16.14
C TYR A 138 3.65 -9.70 15.54
N MET A 139 2.89 -9.56 14.45
CA MET A 139 2.32 -10.71 13.74
C MET A 139 3.32 -11.37 12.79
N GLN A 140 4.13 -10.58 12.08
CA GLN A 140 5.06 -11.11 11.08
C GLN A 140 6.32 -11.75 11.68
N LEU A 141 6.72 -11.32 12.88
CA LEU A 141 7.88 -11.90 13.55
C LEU A 141 7.58 -13.29 14.11
N PRO A 142 8.48 -14.26 13.93
CA PRO A 142 8.46 -15.51 14.70
C PRO A 142 8.48 -15.24 16.21
N GLY A 143 7.79 -16.07 16.98
CA GLY A 143 7.71 -15.91 18.45
C GLY A 143 9.08 -15.86 19.13
N ILE A 144 10.04 -16.64 18.63
CA ILE A 144 11.42 -16.73 19.18
C ILE A 144 12.20 -15.40 19.07
N ILE A 145 11.82 -14.51 18.15
CA ILE A 145 12.42 -13.18 17.99
C ILE A 145 11.48 -12.05 18.39
N GLY A 146 10.44 -12.37 19.14
CA GLY A 146 9.57 -11.41 19.80
C GLY A 146 8.21 -11.21 19.15
N GLY A 147 7.83 -12.02 18.15
CA GLY A 147 6.48 -12.06 17.60
C GLY A 147 5.44 -12.43 18.66
N SER A 148 4.25 -11.84 18.61
CA SER A 148 3.24 -12.07 19.63
C SER A 148 1.86 -11.56 19.22
N LYS A 149 0.93 -12.47 18.95
CA LYS A 149 -0.48 -12.13 18.75
C LYS A 149 -1.05 -11.26 19.87
N LYS A 150 -0.72 -11.57 21.14
CA LYS A 150 -1.18 -10.79 22.29
C LYS A 150 -0.73 -9.32 22.23
N LYS A 151 0.56 -9.07 21.85
CA LYS A 151 1.06 -7.69 21.71
C LYS A 151 0.45 -7.00 20.51
N SER A 152 0.28 -7.71 19.40
CA SER A 152 -0.38 -7.17 18.21
C SER A 152 -1.83 -6.74 18.53
N LEU A 153 -2.61 -7.59 19.19
CA LEU A 153 -3.97 -7.27 19.65
C LEU A 153 -4.02 -6.09 20.63
N LYS A 154 -2.99 -5.91 21.49
CA LYS A 154 -2.88 -4.73 22.35
C LYS A 154 -2.86 -3.45 21.50
N TYR A 155 -1.99 -3.37 20.50
CA TYR A 155 -1.90 -2.19 19.63
C TYR A 155 -3.13 -2.02 18.73
N ALA A 156 -3.74 -3.12 18.26
CA ALA A 156 -5.01 -3.07 17.55
C ALA A 156 -6.15 -2.53 18.44
N HIS A 157 -6.12 -2.81 19.74
CA HIS A 157 -7.06 -2.22 20.69
C HIS A 157 -6.78 -0.73 20.93
N GLU A 158 -5.53 -0.32 21.05
CA GLU A 158 -5.18 1.10 21.14
C GLU A 158 -5.63 1.86 19.87
N LEU A 159 -5.44 1.27 18.68
CA LEU A 159 -5.98 1.83 17.44
C LEU A 159 -7.50 2.01 17.49
N GLU A 160 -8.24 1.05 18.04
CA GLU A 160 -9.71 1.16 18.15
C GLU A 160 -10.15 2.32 19.04
N GLN A 161 -9.36 2.70 20.04
CA GLN A 161 -9.64 3.87 20.87
C GLN A 161 -9.38 5.18 20.11
N LEU A 162 -8.44 5.19 19.17
CA LEU A 162 -8.10 6.35 18.35
C LEU A 162 -9.02 6.48 17.12
N SER A 163 -9.23 5.36 16.46
CA SER A 163 -10.05 5.22 15.26
C SER A 163 -10.70 3.83 15.25
N LYS A 164 -12.01 3.79 15.37
CA LYS A 164 -12.76 2.51 15.33
C LYS A 164 -12.50 1.72 14.06
N VAL A 165 -12.36 2.42 12.92
CA VAL A 165 -12.11 1.80 11.62
C VAL A 165 -10.74 1.13 11.61
N ASP A 166 -9.69 1.85 12.02
CA ASP A 166 -8.33 1.32 12.08
C ASP A 166 -8.22 0.17 13.06
N GLY A 167 -8.85 0.27 14.23
CA GLY A 167 -8.87 -0.81 15.20
C GLY A 167 -9.58 -2.08 14.70
N TYR A 168 -10.67 -1.92 13.97
CA TYR A 168 -11.37 -3.07 13.38
C TYR A 168 -10.56 -3.68 12.23
N LEU A 169 -9.96 -2.87 11.37
CA LEU A 169 -9.08 -3.34 10.30
C LEU A 169 -7.85 -4.07 10.89
N ALA A 170 -7.25 -3.52 11.93
CA ALA A 170 -6.11 -4.12 12.60
C ALA A 170 -6.44 -5.46 13.27
N LYS A 171 -7.58 -5.54 13.98
CA LYS A 171 -8.04 -6.81 14.56
C LYS A 171 -8.38 -7.83 13.47
N GLY A 172 -9.03 -7.39 12.38
CA GLY A 172 -9.28 -8.23 11.21
C GLY A 172 -7.97 -8.82 10.67
N TYR A 173 -6.95 -7.98 10.47
CA TYR A 173 -5.63 -8.40 10.02
C TYR A 173 -4.98 -9.42 10.98
N VAL A 174 -5.03 -9.19 12.29
CA VAL A 174 -4.46 -10.12 13.28
C VAL A 174 -5.11 -11.49 13.21
N TYR A 175 -6.44 -11.54 13.12
CA TYR A 175 -7.16 -12.81 13.05
C TYR A 175 -7.03 -13.51 11.71
N GLU A 176 -6.95 -12.74 10.60
CA GLU A 176 -6.66 -13.30 9.28
C GLU A 176 -5.27 -13.94 9.26
N TYR A 177 -4.24 -13.24 9.76
CA TYR A 177 -2.88 -13.73 9.82
C TYR A 177 -2.73 -14.97 10.72
N ASP A 178 -3.53 -15.05 11.78
CA ASP A 178 -3.56 -16.18 12.73
C ASP A 178 -4.48 -17.34 12.27
N ASN A 179 -4.93 -17.31 11.00
CA ASN A 179 -5.81 -18.33 10.41
C ASN A 179 -7.14 -18.51 11.16
N GLU A 180 -7.73 -17.40 11.62
CA GLU A 180 -9.06 -17.34 12.24
C GLU A 180 -10.05 -16.54 11.37
N PRO A 181 -10.40 -17.03 10.15
CA PRO A 181 -11.10 -16.24 9.14
C PRO A 181 -12.49 -15.77 9.57
N LYS A 182 -13.19 -16.51 10.44
CA LYS A 182 -14.51 -16.09 10.96
C LYS A 182 -14.43 -14.83 11.84
N LEU A 183 -13.38 -14.73 12.65
CA LEU A 183 -13.13 -13.53 13.45
C LEU A 183 -12.66 -12.38 12.57
N ALA A 184 -11.77 -12.63 11.61
CA ALA A 184 -11.34 -11.65 10.62
C ALA A 184 -12.56 -11.08 9.88
N GLU A 185 -13.45 -11.93 9.35
CA GLU A 185 -14.70 -11.52 8.68
C GLU A 185 -15.56 -10.61 9.58
N SER A 186 -15.73 -10.99 10.84
CA SER A 186 -16.52 -10.20 11.79
C SER A 186 -15.95 -8.78 11.97
N TYR A 187 -14.63 -8.65 12.10
CA TYR A 187 -14.00 -7.35 12.29
C TYR A 187 -13.97 -6.52 11.00
N TYR A 188 -13.70 -7.13 9.84
CA TYR A 188 -13.74 -6.42 8.56
C TYR A 188 -15.16 -5.93 8.22
N LYS A 189 -16.21 -6.71 8.54
CA LYS A 189 -17.60 -6.23 8.43
C LYS A 189 -17.89 -5.04 9.33
N LYS A 190 -17.35 -5.01 10.57
CA LYS A 190 -17.44 -3.82 11.43
C LYS A 190 -16.73 -2.62 10.83
N ALA A 191 -15.55 -2.81 10.22
CA ALA A 191 -14.83 -1.75 9.54
C ALA A 191 -15.62 -1.21 8.34
N VAL A 192 -16.22 -2.07 7.53
CA VAL A 192 -17.11 -1.69 6.42
C VAL A 192 -18.30 -0.88 6.93
N LYS A 193 -18.97 -1.36 7.99
CA LYS A 193 -20.15 -0.70 8.56
C LYS A 193 -19.85 0.71 9.11
N VAL A 194 -18.70 0.89 9.77
CA VAL A 194 -18.35 2.16 10.42
C VAL A 194 -17.63 3.12 9.47
N GLY A 195 -16.67 2.63 8.70
CA GLY A 195 -15.85 3.44 7.81
C GLY A 195 -16.35 3.42 6.38
N GLY A 196 -16.60 2.24 5.85
CA GLY A 196 -17.12 2.03 4.50
C GLY A 196 -16.25 2.61 3.39
N SER A 197 -14.95 2.76 3.63
CA SER A 197 -13.99 3.15 2.61
C SER A 197 -13.68 1.99 1.67
N LEU A 198 -13.15 2.26 0.49
CA LEU A 198 -12.68 1.21 -0.44
C LEU A 198 -11.72 0.24 0.25
N THR A 199 -10.81 0.74 1.09
CA THR A 199 -9.90 -0.10 1.87
C THR A 199 -10.62 -1.12 2.76
N CYS A 200 -11.75 -0.73 3.39
CA CYS A 200 -12.54 -1.64 4.22
C CYS A 200 -13.16 -2.77 3.37
N TYR A 201 -13.72 -2.41 2.22
CA TYR A 201 -14.28 -3.37 1.27
C TYR A 201 -13.21 -4.28 0.68
N ASP A 202 -12.05 -3.73 0.29
CA ASP A 202 -10.94 -4.51 -0.27
C ASP A 202 -10.43 -5.56 0.73
N LYS A 203 -10.30 -5.22 2.01
CA LYS A 203 -9.88 -6.18 3.04
C LYS A 203 -10.87 -7.32 3.19
N LEU A 204 -12.17 -7.03 3.23
CA LEU A 204 -13.22 -8.05 3.32
C LEU A 204 -13.29 -8.91 2.05
N THR A 205 -13.18 -8.29 0.88
CA THR A 205 -13.16 -8.99 -0.42
C THR A 205 -11.97 -9.94 -0.50
N ASN A 206 -10.76 -9.47 -0.16
CA ASN A 206 -9.55 -10.28 -0.18
C ASN A 206 -9.65 -11.48 0.77
N LEU A 207 -10.22 -11.30 1.96
CA LEU A 207 -10.49 -12.41 2.86
C LEU A 207 -11.39 -13.46 2.20
N TYR A 208 -12.49 -13.02 1.55
CA TYR A 208 -13.39 -13.96 0.87
C TYR A 208 -12.74 -14.65 -0.33
N GLU A 209 -11.89 -13.98 -1.08
CA GLU A 209 -11.11 -14.62 -2.15
C GLU A 209 -10.14 -15.66 -1.57
N THR A 210 -9.43 -15.35 -0.49
CA THR A 210 -8.51 -16.28 0.20
C THR A 210 -9.25 -17.52 0.72
N GLU A 211 -10.43 -17.30 1.31
CA GLU A 211 -11.30 -18.38 1.84
C GLU A 211 -12.11 -19.09 0.74
N LYS A 212 -11.86 -18.79 -0.54
CA LYS A 212 -12.57 -19.36 -1.69
C LYS A 212 -14.08 -19.22 -1.61
N GLN A 213 -14.55 -18.05 -1.18
CA GLN A 213 -15.97 -17.67 -1.07
C GLN A 213 -16.32 -16.60 -2.13
N PRO A 214 -16.24 -16.93 -3.44
CA PRO A 214 -16.32 -15.93 -4.50
C PRO A 214 -17.67 -15.20 -4.58
N GLN A 215 -18.78 -15.85 -4.21
CA GLN A 215 -20.10 -15.21 -4.17
C GLN A 215 -20.14 -14.08 -3.15
N LYS A 216 -19.52 -14.29 -1.95
CA LYS A 216 -19.42 -13.22 -0.95
C LYS A 216 -18.47 -12.11 -1.39
N ALA A 217 -17.37 -12.45 -2.09
CA ALA A 217 -16.46 -11.48 -2.66
C ALA A 217 -17.20 -10.57 -3.66
N ILE A 218 -17.93 -11.16 -4.61
CA ILE A 218 -18.72 -10.42 -5.60
C ILE A 218 -19.76 -9.51 -4.91
N ALA A 219 -20.53 -10.03 -3.96
CA ALA A 219 -21.53 -9.26 -3.23
C ALA A 219 -20.90 -8.06 -2.48
N THR A 220 -19.71 -8.25 -1.90
CA THR A 220 -18.97 -7.17 -1.22
C THR A 220 -18.49 -6.10 -2.20
N ILE A 221 -18.04 -6.50 -3.40
CA ILE A 221 -17.61 -5.56 -4.44
C ILE A 221 -18.83 -4.81 -5.02
N ASP A 222 -19.98 -5.47 -5.18
CA ASP A 222 -21.23 -4.82 -5.59
C ASP A 222 -21.63 -3.71 -4.60
N GLU A 223 -21.63 -4.03 -3.29
CA GLU A 223 -21.91 -3.03 -2.24
C GLU A 223 -20.93 -1.87 -2.28
N ALA A 224 -19.63 -2.15 -2.50
CA ALA A 224 -18.62 -1.12 -2.67
C ALA A 224 -18.90 -0.26 -3.92
N TYR A 225 -19.36 -0.87 -5.02
CA TYR A 225 -19.70 -0.15 -6.24
C TYR A 225 -20.91 0.77 -6.07
N GLU A 226 -21.97 0.28 -5.45
CA GLU A 226 -23.15 1.09 -5.11
C GLU A 226 -22.78 2.34 -4.31
N LYS A 227 -21.82 2.21 -3.39
CA LYS A 227 -21.41 3.30 -2.52
C LYS A 227 -20.41 4.27 -3.17
N HIS A 228 -19.47 3.78 -3.96
CA HIS A 228 -18.33 4.56 -4.43
C HIS A 228 -18.33 4.85 -5.92
N ASN A 229 -19.08 4.12 -6.71
CA ASN A 229 -19.20 4.25 -8.17
C ASN A 229 -17.84 4.37 -8.88
N LYS A 230 -16.92 3.44 -8.58
CA LYS A 230 -15.55 3.41 -9.15
C LYS A 230 -15.42 2.36 -10.22
N ASN A 231 -14.92 2.74 -11.40
CA ASN A 231 -14.81 1.86 -12.56
C ASN A 231 -13.96 0.60 -12.29
N HIS A 232 -12.88 0.69 -11.52
CA HIS A 232 -12.04 -0.45 -11.18
C HIS A 232 -12.77 -1.58 -10.44
N LEU A 233 -13.90 -1.31 -9.77
CA LEU A 233 -14.71 -2.33 -9.10
C LEU A 233 -15.37 -3.26 -10.12
N HIS A 234 -15.72 -2.77 -11.30
CA HIS A 234 -16.15 -3.64 -12.41
C HIS A 234 -15.07 -4.63 -12.83
N TYR A 235 -13.81 -4.19 -12.87
CA TYR A 235 -12.69 -5.10 -13.12
C TYR A 235 -12.57 -6.16 -12.00
N GLN A 236 -12.73 -5.76 -10.73
CA GLN A 236 -12.63 -6.71 -9.60
C GLN A 236 -13.74 -7.78 -9.70
N ILE A 237 -14.98 -7.40 -9.97
CA ILE A 237 -16.08 -8.38 -10.20
C ILE A 237 -15.72 -9.33 -11.33
N GLY A 238 -15.32 -8.79 -12.48
CA GLY A 238 -14.95 -9.61 -13.63
C GLY A 238 -13.78 -10.55 -13.38
N LYS A 239 -12.80 -10.10 -12.60
CA LYS A 239 -11.66 -10.93 -12.14
C LYS A 239 -12.16 -12.12 -11.32
N VAL A 240 -12.99 -11.89 -10.30
CA VAL A 240 -13.50 -12.96 -9.44
C VAL A 240 -14.34 -13.95 -10.27
N CYS A 241 -15.22 -13.45 -11.15
CA CYS A 241 -16.02 -14.31 -12.02
C CYS A 241 -15.14 -15.19 -12.92
N ALA A 242 -14.08 -14.63 -13.50
CA ALA A 242 -13.15 -15.35 -14.38
C ALA A 242 -12.30 -16.37 -13.61
N ASP A 243 -11.78 -16.00 -12.44
CA ASP A 243 -10.89 -16.86 -11.63
C ASP A 243 -11.63 -18.08 -11.06
N TYR A 244 -12.90 -17.92 -10.69
CA TYR A 244 -13.68 -18.97 -10.04
C TYR A 244 -14.72 -19.65 -10.96
N ASN A 245 -14.78 -19.27 -12.23
CA ASN A 245 -15.75 -19.80 -13.20
C ASN A 245 -17.21 -19.71 -12.73
N ILE A 246 -17.61 -18.53 -12.24
CA ILE A 246 -18.96 -18.26 -11.73
C ILE A 246 -19.52 -16.96 -12.31
N GLU A 247 -20.83 -16.84 -12.35
CA GLU A 247 -21.52 -15.60 -12.81
C GLU A 247 -20.89 -14.99 -14.08
N LEU A 248 -20.52 -15.85 -15.05
CA LEU A 248 -19.74 -15.46 -16.22
C LEU A 248 -20.38 -14.34 -17.04
N ASP A 249 -21.71 -14.28 -17.10
CA ASP A 249 -22.44 -13.20 -17.82
C ASP A 249 -22.27 -11.85 -17.10
N LYS A 250 -22.31 -11.86 -15.78
CA LYS A 250 -22.04 -10.66 -14.96
C LYS A 250 -20.59 -10.21 -15.12
N GLY A 251 -19.66 -11.18 -15.01
CA GLY A 251 -18.24 -10.92 -15.17
C GLY A 251 -17.91 -10.30 -16.53
N GLU A 252 -18.49 -10.83 -17.61
CA GLU A 252 -18.30 -10.30 -18.95
C GLU A 252 -18.83 -8.88 -19.09
N ARG A 253 -20.07 -8.62 -18.63
CA ARG A 253 -20.65 -7.26 -18.66
C ARG A 253 -19.76 -6.28 -17.88
N CYS A 254 -19.37 -6.63 -16.66
CA CYS A 254 -18.51 -5.77 -15.84
C CYS A 254 -17.17 -5.48 -16.51
N LEU A 255 -16.50 -6.48 -17.09
CA LEU A 255 -15.22 -6.26 -17.79
C LEU A 255 -15.39 -5.37 -19.03
N LYS A 256 -16.49 -5.51 -19.79
CA LYS A 256 -16.79 -4.63 -20.92
C LYS A 256 -17.02 -3.21 -20.46
N THR A 257 -17.83 -3.00 -19.41
CA THR A 257 -18.03 -1.68 -18.79
C THR A 257 -16.73 -1.06 -18.31
N TYR A 258 -15.86 -1.89 -17.68
CA TYR A 258 -14.53 -1.43 -17.27
C TYR A 258 -13.71 -0.93 -18.44
N ILE A 259 -13.68 -1.67 -19.55
CA ILE A 259 -12.93 -1.33 -20.77
C ILE A 259 -13.46 -0.05 -21.42
N GLU A 260 -14.77 0.09 -21.52
CA GLU A 260 -15.44 1.27 -22.11
C GLU A 260 -15.12 2.56 -21.33
N ASN A 261 -15.01 2.48 -20.01
CA ASN A 261 -14.78 3.62 -19.14
C ASN A 261 -13.33 3.69 -18.62
N HIS A 262 -12.41 2.92 -19.19
CA HIS A 262 -11.04 2.79 -18.68
C HIS A 262 -10.27 4.11 -18.75
N SER A 263 -9.60 4.42 -17.66
CA SER A 263 -8.69 5.57 -17.54
C SER A 263 -7.42 5.19 -16.74
N ALA A 264 -6.37 5.97 -16.88
CA ALA A 264 -5.15 5.78 -16.08
C ALA A 264 -5.39 5.89 -14.56
N LYS A 265 -6.52 6.47 -14.12
CA LYS A 265 -6.89 6.60 -12.71
C LYS A 265 -7.40 5.29 -12.10
N ASP A 266 -7.80 4.33 -12.92
CA ASP A 266 -8.37 3.04 -12.46
C ASP A 266 -7.31 2.11 -11.87
N GLY A 267 -6.03 2.37 -12.12
CA GLY A 267 -4.90 1.66 -11.52
C GLY A 267 -4.64 0.25 -12.06
N VAL A 268 -5.58 -0.34 -12.80
CA VAL A 268 -5.42 -1.65 -13.44
C VAL A 268 -5.26 -1.45 -14.95
N PRO A 269 -4.16 -1.93 -15.57
CA PRO A 269 -3.98 -1.84 -17.01
C PRO A 269 -5.06 -2.60 -17.79
N ILE A 270 -5.49 -2.05 -18.93
CA ILE A 270 -6.62 -2.57 -19.72
C ILE A 270 -6.39 -3.99 -20.26
N GLU A 271 -5.13 -4.36 -20.53
CA GLU A 271 -4.77 -5.70 -20.99
C GLU A 271 -5.14 -6.80 -19.99
N TRP A 272 -5.23 -6.50 -18.70
CA TRP A 272 -5.74 -7.43 -17.70
C TRP A 272 -7.24 -7.71 -17.89
N ALA A 273 -8.03 -6.72 -18.29
CA ALA A 273 -9.46 -6.93 -18.54
C ALA A 273 -9.66 -7.81 -19.80
N TYR A 274 -8.88 -7.62 -20.86
CA TYR A 274 -8.89 -8.51 -22.02
C TYR A 274 -8.48 -9.94 -21.67
N TYR A 275 -7.45 -10.11 -20.83
CA TYR A 275 -7.05 -11.40 -20.31
C TYR A 275 -8.20 -12.11 -19.56
N ARG A 276 -8.92 -11.39 -18.70
CA ARG A 276 -10.07 -11.93 -17.95
C ARG A 276 -11.25 -12.27 -18.87
N LEU A 277 -11.53 -11.48 -19.88
CA LEU A 277 -12.52 -11.81 -20.89
C LEU A 277 -12.16 -13.11 -21.65
N ALA A 278 -10.89 -13.28 -22.00
CA ALA A 278 -10.42 -14.53 -22.62
C ALA A 278 -10.64 -15.75 -21.72
N GLN A 279 -10.39 -15.61 -20.40
CA GLN A 279 -10.68 -16.68 -19.43
C GLN A 279 -12.17 -17.01 -19.37
N ILE A 280 -13.05 -15.98 -19.33
CA ILE A 280 -14.52 -16.20 -19.35
C ILE A 280 -14.94 -16.95 -20.60
N GLN A 281 -14.46 -16.54 -21.77
CA GLN A 281 -14.82 -17.22 -23.03
C GLN A 281 -14.24 -18.65 -23.10
N LYS A 282 -13.06 -18.87 -22.54
CA LYS A 282 -12.51 -20.23 -22.38
C LYS A 282 -13.41 -21.11 -21.50
N HIS A 283 -13.89 -20.60 -20.38
CA HIS A 283 -14.83 -21.33 -19.50
C HIS A 283 -16.14 -21.71 -20.21
N ARG A 284 -16.57 -20.91 -21.18
CA ARG A 284 -17.70 -21.20 -22.06
C ARG A 284 -17.37 -22.12 -23.25
N ALA A 285 -16.14 -22.61 -23.34
CA ALA A 285 -15.60 -23.34 -24.47
C ALA A 285 -15.70 -22.57 -25.82
N ASN A 286 -15.80 -21.25 -25.78
CA ASN A 286 -15.82 -20.38 -26.96
C ASN A 286 -14.41 -20.01 -27.38
N LYS A 287 -13.71 -20.96 -28.04
CA LYS A 287 -12.31 -20.81 -28.45
C LYS A 287 -12.06 -19.58 -29.31
N GLN A 288 -12.95 -19.28 -30.25
CA GLN A 288 -12.77 -18.15 -31.19
C GLN A 288 -12.76 -16.79 -30.44
N GLU A 289 -13.77 -16.55 -29.61
CA GLU A 289 -13.82 -15.30 -28.82
C GLU A 289 -12.72 -15.26 -27.77
N ALA A 290 -12.36 -16.39 -27.16
CA ALA A 290 -11.25 -16.44 -26.21
C ALA A 290 -9.92 -16.04 -26.88
N LEU A 291 -9.64 -16.53 -28.09
CA LEU A 291 -8.45 -16.15 -28.87
C LEU A 291 -8.48 -14.67 -29.23
N LYS A 292 -9.60 -14.13 -29.64
CA LYS A 292 -9.75 -12.69 -29.96
C LYS A 292 -9.39 -11.80 -28.77
N TRP A 293 -9.85 -12.13 -27.55
CA TRP A 293 -9.58 -11.34 -26.36
C TRP A 293 -8.15 -11.49 -25.87
N ILE A 294 -7.57 -12.71 -25.90
CA ILE A 294 -6.21 -12.93 -25.47
C ILE A 294 -5.19 -12.26 -26.42
N ASP A 295 -5.50 -12.22 -27.72
CA ASP A 295 -4.66 -11.55 -28.71
C ASP A 295 -4.68 -10.03 -28.52
N LYS A 296 -5.81 -9.44 -28.14
CA LYS A 296 -5.88 -8.03 -27.73
C LYS A 296 -4.97 -7.74 -26.52
N ALA A 297 -4.99 -8.61 -25.50
CA ALA A 297 -4.13 -8.44 -24.33
C ALA A 297 -2.64 -8.51 -24.72
N LEU A 298 -2.25 -9.48 -25.53
CA LEU A 298 -0.87 -9.66 -26.01
C LEU A 298 -0.45 -8.57 -27.00
N GLY A 299 -1.38 -8.01 -27.77
CA GLY A 299 -1.11 -6.88 -28.66
C GLY A 299 -0.70 -5.60 -27.92
N ILE A 300 -1.26 -5.39 -26.72
CA ILE A 300 -0.86 -4.27 -25.86
C ILE A 300 0.44 -4.57 -25.11
N ARG A 301 0.56 -5.80 -24.59
CA ARG A 301 1.69 -6.23 -23.78
C ARG A 301 2.21 -7.59 -24.25
N SER A 302 3.16 -7.58 -25.16
CA SER A 302 3.72 -8.80 -25.79
C SER A 302 4.41 -9.73 -24.79
N ASN A 303 5.00 -9.22 -23.70
CA ASN A 303 5.67 -9.98 -22.66
C ASN A 303 4.75 -10.35 -21.47
N PHE A 304 3.43 -10.42 -21.69
CA PHE A 304 2.45 -10.77 -20.67
C PHE A 304 2.42 -12.29 -20.46
N LYS A 305 3.29 -12.80 -19.60
CA LYS A 305 3.50 -14.24 -19.35
C LYS A 305 2.21 -15.00 -19.02
N GLN A 306 1.30 -14.41 -18.23
CA GLN A 306 0.03 -15.04 -17.87
C GLN A 306 -0.89 -15.20 -19.09
N ALA A 307 -0.96 -14.17 -19.95
CA ALA A 307 -1.75 -14.22 -21.17
C ALA A 307 -1.18 -15.24 -22.18
N THR A 308 0.15 -15.34 -22.30
CA THR A 308 0.79 -16.35 -23.15
C THR A 308 0.42 -17.77 -22.72
N LYS A 309 0.55 -18.08 -21.42
CA LYS A 309 0.16 -19.39 -20.87
C LYS A 309 -1.34 -19.68 -21.03
N GLU A 310 -2.18 -18.66 -20.91
CA GLU A 310 -3.62 -18.81 -21.07
C GLU A 310 -3.98 -19.07 -22.54
N LYS A 311 -3.28 -18.41 -23.49
CA LYS A 311 -3.45 -18.66 -24.92
C LYS A 311 -3.13 -20.11 -25.29
N GLU A 312 -2.08 -20.71 -24.72
CA GLU A 312 -1.76 -22.12 -24.90
C GLU A 312 -2.92 -23.02 -24.47
N LYS A 313 -3.54 -22.75 -23.30
CA LYS A 313 -4.71 -23.51 -22.84
C LYS A 313 -5.93 -23.30 -23.74
N ILE A 314 -6.14 -22.10 -24.27
CA ILE A 314 -7.24 -21.82 -25.21
C ILE A 314 -7.01 -22.59 -26.54
N LEU A 315 -5.78 -22.68 -27.03
CA LEU A 315 -5.45 -23.40 -28.25
C LEU A 315 -5.70 -24.90 -28.09
N SER A 316 -5.59 -25.44 -26.87
CA SER A 316 -5.85 -26.85 -26.57
C SER A 316 -7.33 -27.21 -26.35
N LEU A 317 -8.27 -26.26 -26.36
CA LEU A 317 -9.72 -26.51 -26.47
C LEU A 317 -10.07 -27.06 -27.85
#